data_c64f63f2b63119ad5f88854c9ab3a7e1
#
_entry.id   c64f63f2b63119ad5f88854c9ab3a7e1
#
_cell.length_a   1.000
_cell.length_b   1.000
_cell.length_c   1.000
_cell.angle_alpha   90.00
_cell.angle_beta   90.00
_cell.angle_gamma   90.00
#
_symmetry.space_group_name_H-M   'P 1'
#
loop_
_entity.id
_entity.type
_entity.pdbx_description
1 polymer ?
#
loop_
_entity_poly.entity_id
_entity_poly.type
_entity_poly.pdbx_seq_one_letter_code
_entity_poly.pdbx_strand_id
1 'polypeptide(L)'
;SFLKENIQPLKESGQLKLIEVHNFQGKELQEIHFSENISCILVNGHTQSMMLPKINYKNKTLVYMADLLPSVGHLPLPYVMGYDMQPLVTLNEKELFLTDAIKNNYTLFFEHDAVHECCTVHETEKGIRANETFLLSEWI
;
A
#
# COMPACT_ATOMS: atom_id res chain seq x y z
N SER A 1 -9.51 16.50 2.96
CA SER A 1 -9.23 17.52 1.94
C SER A 1 -7.94 18.26 2.31
N PHE A 2 -7.02 18.36 1.39
CA PHE A 2 -5.77 19.08 1.60
C PHE A 2 -6.00 20.61 1.51
N LEU A 3 -5.42 21.36 2.44
CA LEU A 3 -5.42 22.81 2.37
C LEU A 3 -4.52 23.26 1.20
N LYS A 4 -5.02 24.18 0.38
CA LYS A 4 -4.27 24.67 -0.78
C LYS A 4 -2.95 25.34 -0.39
N GLU A 5 -2.93 25.96 0.78
CA GLU A 5 -1.75 26.63 1.36
C GLU A 5 -0.59 25.67 1.60
N ASN A 6 -0.86 24.40 1.88
CA ASN A 6 0.17 23.37 2.11
C ASN A 6 0.83 22.90 0.81
N ILE A 7 0.11 22.99 -0.32
CA ILE A 7 0.58 22.50 -1.62
C ILE A 7 1.16 23.62 -2.47
N GLN A 8 0.65 24.85 -2.30
CA GLN A 8 1.03 26.00 -3.10
C GLN A 8 2.56 26.26 -3.12
N PRO A 9 3.29 26.23 -1.99
CA PRO A 9 4.74 26.43 -1.99
C PRO A 9 5.51 25.38 -2.81
N LEU A 10 5.06 24.11 -2.80
CA LEU A 10 5.66 23.04 -3.60
C LEU A 10 5.45 23.25 -5.09
N LYS A 11 4.27 23.77 -5.47
CA LYS A 11 3.95 24.11 -6.86
C LYS A 11 4.78 25.31 -7.34
N GLU A 12 4.87 26.38 -6.54
CA GLU A 12 5.61 27.59 -6.87
C GLU A 12 7.12 27.37 -6.97
N SER A 13 7.66 26.48 -6.12
CA SER A 13 9.10 26.10 -6.16
C SER A 13 9.46 25.12 -7.28
N GLY A 14 8.45 24.60 -8.04
CA GLY A 14 8.66 23.59 -9.08
C GLY A 14 8.99 22.18 -8.56
N GLN A 15 8.85 21.95 -7.26
CA GLN A 15 9.09 20.62 -6.63
C GLN A 15 7.91 19.65 -6.80
N LEU A 16 6.71 20.16 -7.14
CA LEU A 16 5.53 19.34 -7.34
C LEU A 16 5.51 18.79 -8.76
N LYS A 17 5.54 17.45 -8.88
CA LYS A 17 5.31 16.76 -10.13
C LYS A 17 3.97 16.00 -10.04
N LEU A 18 3.04 16.35 -10.92
CA LEU A 18 1.78 15.63 -11.05
C LEU A 18 1.97 14.38 -11.91
N ILE A 19 1.26 13.32 -11.55
CA ILE A 19 1.25 12.04 -12.26
C ILE A 19 -0.14 11.87 -12.86
N GLU A 20 -0.20 11.58 -14.15
CA GLU A 20 -1.45 11.20 -14.79
C GLU A 20 -1.79 9.76 -14.45
N VAL A 21 -3.00 9.54 -13.95
CA VAL A 21 -3.49 8.22 -13.54
C VAL A 21 -4.71 7.85 -14.36
N HIS A 22 -4.73 6.64 -14.90
CA HIS A 22 -5.92 6.08 -15.52
C HIS A 22 -6.84 5.49 -14.47
N ASN A 23 -8.15 5.68 -14.63
CA ASN A 23 -9.13 5.09 -13.72
C ASN A 23 -9.30 3.59 -14.03
N PHE A 24 -8.79 2.73 -13.16
CA PHE A 24 -8.85 1.25 -13.29
C PHE A 24 -9.87 0.58 -12.37
N GLN A 25 -10.57 1.34 -11.52
CA GLN A 25 -11.71 0.88 -10.70
C GLN A 25 -11.43 -0.41 -9.88
N GLY A 26 -10.20 -0.61 -9.40
CA GLY A 26 -9.83 -1.78 -8.60
C GLY A 26 -9.79 -3.11 -9.36
N LYS A 27 -9.84 -3.12 -10.69
CA LYS A 27 -9.77 -4.36 -11.50
C LYS A 27 -8.34 -4.86 -11.69
N GLU A 28 -7.38 -3.98 -11.52
CA GLU A 28 -5.95 -4.23 -11.65
C GLU A 28 -5.18 -3.27 -10.73
N LEU A 29 -3.95 -3.60 -10.42
CA LEU A 29 -3.03 -2.69 -9.72
C LEU A 29 -2.19 -1.96 -10.78
N GLN A 30 -2.18 -0.64 -10.71
CA GLN A 30 -1.29 0.17 -11.53
C GLN A 30 -0.03 0.50 -10.74
N GLU A 31 1.14 0.21 -11.30
CA GLU A 31 2.43 0.56 -10.71
C GLU A 31 3.10 1.66 -11.53
N ILE A 32 3.60 2.69 -10.84
CA ILE A 32 4.32 3.82 -11.42
C ILE A 32 5.74 3.80 -10.90
N HIS A 33 6.73 3.76 -11.80
CA HIS A 33 8.14 3.73 -11.45
C HIS A 33 8.73 5.15 -11.41
N PHE A 34 9.44 5.47 -10.35
CA PHE A 34 10.16 6.74 -10.15
C PHE A 34 11.67 6.57 -10.37
N SER A 35 12.20 5.39 -10.05
CA SER A 35 13.59 5.01 -10.27
C SER A 35 13.70 3.49 -10.39
N GLU A 36 14.91 2.96 -10.53
CA GLU A 36 15.17 1.53 -10.54
C GLU A 36 14.67 0.80 -9.29
N ASN A 37 14.74 1.48 -8.13
CA ASN A 37 14.46 0.87 -6.83
C ASN A 37 13.20 1.41 -6.15
N ILE A 38 12.53 2.41 -6.72
CA ILE A 38 11.37 3.06 -6.11
C ILE A 38 10.23 3.14 -7.12
N SER A 39 9.10 2.60 -6.74
CA SER A 39 7.82 2.70 -7.45
C SER A 39 6.67 2.98 -6.47
N CYS A 40 5.48 3.19 -6.99
CA CYS A 40 4.25 3.25 -6.20
C CYS A 40 3.17 2.42 -6.86
N ILE A 41 2.46 1.65 -6.07
CA ILE A 41 1.22 0.99 -6.48
C ILE A 41 0.07 1.95 -6.21
N LEU A 42 -0.81 2.14 -7.18
CA LEU A 42 -1.99 3.00 -7.03
C LEU A 42 -3.20 2.19 -6.65
N VAL A 43 -3.97 2.71 -5.69
CA VAL A 43 -5.24 2.16 -5.22
C VAL A 43 -6.28 3.27 -5.08
N ASN A 44 -7.56 2.92 -5.16
CA ASN A 44 -8.68 3.88 -5.21
C ASN A 44 -9.78 3.63 -4.18
N GLY A 45 -9.70 2.53 -3.45
CA GLY A 45 -10.77 2.11 -2.55
C GLY A 45 -10.90 2.98 -1.31
N HIS A 46 -9.81 3.20 -0.60
CA HIS A 46 -9.79 4.07 0.59
C HIS A 46 -10.00 5.53 0.17
N THR A 47 -9.14 6.05 -0.66
CA THR A 47 -9.26 7.35 -1.34
C THR A 47 -8.76 7.23 -2.77
N GLN A 48 -9.30 8.08 -3.66
CA GLN A 48 -8.91 8.04 -5.06
C GLN A 48 -7.41 8.34 -5.24
N SER A 49 -6.73 7.47 -5.99
CA SER A 49 -5.31 7.60 -6.35
C SER A 49 -4.36 7.63 -5.14
N MET A 50 -4.71 6.90 -4.08
CA MET A 50 -3.78 6.67 -2.97
C MET A 50 -2.58 5.88 -3.47
N MET A 51 -1.40 6.25 -2.99
CA MET A 51 -0.12 5.66 -3.38
C MET A 51 0.41 4.75 -2.28
N LEU A 52 0.80 3.53 -2.64
CA LEU A 52 1.55 2.62 -1.78
C LEU A 52 3.01 2.63 -2.25
N PRO A 53 3.92 3.32 -1.57
CA PRO A 53 5.35 3.29 -1.89
C PRO A 53 5.91 1.87 -1.84
N LYS A 54 6.62 1.46 -2.90
CA LYS A 54 7.28 0.17 -3.04
C LYS A 54 8.77 0.38 -3.25
N ILE A 55 9.58 -0.24 -2.42
CA ILE A 55 11.03 -0.04 -2.35
C ILE A 55 11.73 -1.39 -2.52
N ASN A 56 12.61 -1.49 -3.49
CA ASN A 56 13.51 -2.63 -3.67
C ASN A 56 14.87 -2.34 -3.04
N TYR A 57 15.31 -3.20 -2.14
CA TYR A 57 16.59 -3.06 -1.46
C TYR A 57 17.21 -4.42 -1.17
N LYS A 58 18.46 -4.65 -1.60
CA LYS A 58 19.20 -5.92 -1.37
C LYS A 58 18.40 -7.19 -1.71
N ASN A 59 17.73 -7.21 -2.86
CA ASN A 59 16.87 -8.32 -3.31
C ASN A 59 15.62 -8.58 -2.45
N LYS A 60 15.22 -7.64 -1.61
CA LYS A 60 13.97 -7.64 -0.86
C LYS A 60 13.08 -6.51 -1.35
N THR A 61 11.78 -6.67 -1.20
CA THR A 61 10.79 -5.64 -1.55
C THR A 61 9.97 -5.28 -0.33
N LEU A 62 9.94 -3.99 0.00
CA LEU A 62 9.09 -3.44 1.05
C LEU A 62 8.00 -2.59 0.41
N VAL A 63 6.76 -2.76 0.87
CA VAL A 63 5.62 -1.94 0.46
C VAL A 63 5.02 -1.26 1.69
N TYR A 64 4.98 0.06 1.66
CA TYR A 64 4.28 0.86 2.67
C TYR A 64 2.78 0.79 2.40
N MET A 65 2.03 0.29 3.37
CA MET A 65 0.65 -0.12 3.16
C MET A 65 -0.36 1.02 3.20
N ALA A 66 0.03 2.18 3.71
CA ALA A 66 -0.88 3.30 3.90
C ALA A 66 -2.24 2.80 4.48
N ASP A 67 -3.34 3.25 3.92
CA ASP A 67 -4.68 2.88 4.36
C ASP A 67 -5.34 1.74 3.56
N LEU A 68 -4.60 1.08 2.64
CA LEU A 68 -5.09 -0.17 2.05
C LEU A 68 -5.14 -1.29 3.09
N LEU A 69 -4.10 -1.36 3.93
CA LEU A 69 -3.94 -2.30 5.04
C LEU A 69 -3.33 -1.56 6.23
N PRO A 70 -4.13 -0.90 7.08
CA PRO A 70 -3.60 -0.06 8.16
C PRO A 70 -2.87 -0.84 9.25
N SER A 71 -3.17 -2.13 9.42
CA SER A 71 -2.54 -2.99 10.43
C SER A 71 -2.61 -4.46 10.06
N VAL A 72 -1.86 -5.31 10.77
CA VAL A 72 -1.93 -6.78 10.68
C VAL A 72 -3.36 -7.30 10.88
N GLY A 73 -4.15 -6.65 11.73
CA GLY A 73 -5.57 -6.99 11.95
C GLY A 73 -6.45 -6.88 10.71
N HIS A 74 -6.03 -6.09 9.70
CA HIS A 74 -6.75 -5.92 8.45
C HIS A 74 -6.31 -6.88 7.33
N LEU A 75 -5.41 -7.80 7.57
CA LEU A 75 -5.00 -8.81 6.57
C LEU A 75 -6.15 -9.69 6.08
N PRO A 76 -7.10 -10.17 6.92
CA PRO A 76 -8.24 -10.92 6.42
C PRO A 76 -9.05 -10.09 5.41
N LEU A 77 -9.34 -10.66 4.24
CA LEU A 77 -9.96 -9.93 3.11
C LEU A 77 -11.21 -9.13 3.50
N PRO A 78 -12.19 -9.66 4.27
CA PRO A 78 -13.39 -8.91 4.60
C PRO A 78 -13.17 -7.69 5.52
N TYR A 79 -11.98 -7.56 6.13
CA TYR A 79 -11.71 -6.49 7.09
C TYR A 79 -11.18 -5.25 6.35
N VAL A 80 -12.11 -4.42 5.89
CA VAL A 80 -11.86 -3.10 5.32
C VAL A 80 -12.26 -2.02 6.31
N MET A 81 -11.72 -0.80 6.17
CA MET A 81 -12.05 0.28 7.09
C MET A 81 -13.47 0.79 6.87
N GLY A 82 -14.18 1.11 7.97
CA GLY A 82 -15.57 1.57 7.91
C GLY A 82 -15.76 2.93 7.22
N TYR A 83 -14.68 3.67 6.99
CA TYR A 83 -14.68 4.96 6.30
C TYR A 83 -13.99 4.93 4.93
N ASP A 84 -13.76 3.75 4.36
CA ASP A 84 -13.32 3.64 2.96
C ASP A 84 -14.37 4.26 2.03
N MET A 85 -13.91 5.09 1.09
CA MET A 85 -14.81 5.76 0.16
C MET A 85 -15.48 4.77 -0.79
N GLN A 86 -14.80 3.69 -1.14
CA GLN A 86 -15.27 2.63 -2.03
C GLN A 86 -14.88 1.24 -1.49
N PRO A 87 -15.54 0.73 -0.44
CA PRO A 87 -15.09 -0.48 0.27
C PRO A 87 -15.04 -1.75 -0.60
N LEU A 88 -15.88 -1.87 -1.63
CA LEU A 88 -15.81 -2.99 -2.58
C LEU A 88 -14.60 -2.89 -3.51
N VAL A 89 -14.15 -1.67 -3.83
CA VAL A 89 -12.91 -1.46 -4.58
C VAL A 89 -11.72 -1.80 -3.68
N THR A 90 -11.71 -1.34 -2.42
CA THR A 90 -10.67 -1.72 -1.43
C THR A 90 -10.55 -3.24 -1.32
N LEU A 91 -11.67 -3.95 -1.24
CA LEU A 91 -11.68 -5.41 -1.12
C LEU A 91 -10.97 -6.08 -2.31
N ASN A 92 -11.27 -5.65 -3.54
CA ASN A 92 -10.65 -6.18 -4.75
C ASN A 92 -9.15 -5.83 -4.81
N GLU A 93 -8.80 -4.59 -4.50
CA GLU A 93 -7.40 -4.12 -4.48
C GLU A 93 -6.57 -4.87 -3.43
N LYS A 94 -7.15 -5.13 -2.25
CA LYS A 94 -6.53 -5.98 -1.22
C LYS A 94 -6.24 -7.39 -1.72
N GLU A 95 -7.22 -8.03 -2.35
CA GLU A 95 -7.07 -9.39 -2.87
C GLU A 95 -5.97 -9.46 -3.90
N LEU A 96 -5.97 -8.53 -4.88
CA LEU A 96 -4.94 -8.42 -5.90
C LEU A 96 -3.55 -8.19 -5.29
N PHE A 97 -3.46 -7.22 -4.37
CA PHE A 97 -2.20 -6.86 -3.72
C PHE A 97 -1.64 -8.01 -2.87
N LEU A 98 -2.46 -8.62 -2.03
CA LEU A 98 -2.02 -9.70 -1.14
C LEU A 98 -1.60 -10.96 -1.93
N THR A 99 -2.28 -11.25 -3.03
CA THR A 99 -1.88 -12.34 -3.94
C THR A 99 -0.51 -12.07 -4.55
N ASP A 100 -0.26 -10.83 -5.00
CA ASP A 100 1.04 -10.42 -5.55
C ASP A 100 2.13 -10.41 -4.47
N ALA A 101 1.80 -9.95 -3.27
CA ALA A 101 2.71 -9.90 -2.12
C ALA A 101 3.19 -11.31 -1.70
N ILE A 102 2.31 -12.30 -1.68
CA ILE A 102 2.67 -13.70 -1.41
C ILE A 102 3.59 -14.23 -2.51
N LYS A 103 3.21 -14.04 -3.78
CA LYS A 103 3.96 -14.54 -4.93
C LYS A 103 5.39 -14.00 -4.99
N ASN A 104 5.58 -12.73 -4.61
CA ASN A 104 6.87 -12.01 -4.72
C ASN A 104 7.56 -11.82 -3.36
N ASN A 105 7.05 -12.41 -2.27
CA ASN A 105 7.61 -12.31 -0.92
C ASN A 105 7.80 -10.85 -0.45
N TYR A 106 6.76 -10.01 -0.63
CA TYR A 106 6.82 -8.63 -0.16
C TYR A 106 6.80 -8.55 1.36
N THR A 107 7.54 -7.60 1.90
CA THR A 107 7.40 -7.13 3.26
C THR A 107 6.39 -5.99 3.29
N LEU A 108 5.35 -6.11 4.09
CA LEU A 108 4.35 -5.09 4.32
C LEU A 108 4.78 -4.23 5.51
N PHE A 109 4.80 -2.91 5.33
CA PHE A 109 5.12 -1.94 6.38
C PHE A 109 3.87 -1.12 6.71
N PHE A 110 3.43 -1.14 7.97
CA PHE A 110 2.17 -0.58 8.43
C PHE A 110 2.32 0.82 9.02
N GLU A 111 1.36 1.71 8.71
CA GLU A 111 1.29 3.06 9.27
C GLU A 111 0.60 3.10 10.63
N HIS A 112 -0.47 2.31 10.81
CA HIS A 112 -1.39 2.41 11.94
C HIS A 112 -1.37 1.20 12.89
N ASP A 113 -0.40 0.30 12.77
CA ASP A 113 -0.27 -0.81 13.71
C ASP A 113 0.61 -0.38 14.88
N ALA A 114 0.03 -0.37 16.09
CA ALA A 114 0.74 0.06 17.30
C ALA A 114 1.73 -0.99 17.83
N VAL A 115 1.74 -2.20 17.29
CA VAL A 115 2.52 -3.34 17.80
C VAL A 115 3.47 -3.91 16.75
N HIS A 116 3.04 -3.98 15.49
CA HIS A 116 3.78 -4.62 14.42
C HIS A 116 4.13 -3.60 13.33
N GLU A 117 5.40 -3.28 13.18
CA GLU A 117 5.83 -2.37 12.11
C GLU A 117 5.78 -3.05 10.75
N CYS A 118 6.27 -4.28 10.66
CA CYS A 118 6.35 -5.04 9.42
C CYS A 118 5.80 -6.45 9.56
N CYS A 119 5.34 -7.03 8.45
CA CYS A 119 5.10 -8.46 8.35
C CYS A 119 5.39 -9.00 6.94
N THR A 120 5.59 -10.30 6.83
CA THR A 120 5.38 -11.08 5.62
C THR A 120 4.01 -11.76 5.67
N VAL A 121 3.51 -12.23 4.53
CA VAL A 121 2.19 -12.84 4.43
C VAL A 121 2.26 -14.22 3.79
N HIS A 122 1.32 -15.09 4.17
CA HIS A 122 1.14 -16.41 3.57
C HIS A 122 -0.34 -16.78 3.49
N GLU A 123 -0.64 -17.73 2.63
CA GLU A 123 -1.97 -18.29 2.51
C GLU A 123 -2.18 -19.44 3.52
N THR A 124 -3.37 -19.47 4.13
CA THR A 124 -3.81 -20.51 5.05
C THR A 124 -5.18 -21.02 4.65
N GLU A 125 -5.65 -22.11 5.24
CA GLU A 125 -7.03 -22.61 5.07
C GLU A 125 -8.09 -21.55 5.46
N LYS A 126 -7.73 -20.59 6.30
CA LYS A 126 -8.60 -19.48 6.74
C LYS A 126 -8.33 -18.17 5.98
N GLY A 127 -7.70 -18.24 4.81
CA GLY A 127 -7.27 -17.08 4.02
C GLY A 127 -5.91 -16.52 4.42
N ILE A 128 -5.58 -15.34 3.93
CA ILE A 128 -4.27 -14.71 4.08
C ILE A 128 -4.05 -14.24 5.51
N ARG A 129 -2.87 -14.53 6.05
CA ARG A 129 -2.44 -14.17 7.41
C ARG A 129 -1.00 -13.69 7.42
N ALA A 130 -0.60 -12.99 8.51
CA ALA A 130 0.80 -12.72 8.76
C ALA A 130 1.54 -14.03 8.95
N ASN A 131 2.71 -14.14 8.31
CA ASN A 131 3.65 -15.24 8.50
C ASN A 131 4.64 -14.90 9.61
N GLU A 132 5.37 -13.81 9.45
CA GLU A 132 6.31 -13.28 10.44
C GLU A 132 6.01 -11.81 10.67
N THR A 133 6.19 -11.33 11.90
CA THR A 133 6.10 -9.91 12.27
C THR A 133 7.42 -9.47 12.88
N PHE A 134 7.91 -8.28 12.54
CA PHE A 134 9.20 -7.78 12.96
C PHE A 134 9.28 -6.24 12.89
N LEU A 135 10.35 -5.68 13.44
CA LEU A 135 10.63 -4.25 13.36
C LEU A 135 11.31 -3.90 12.03
N LEU A 136 11.10 -2.69 11.54
CA LEU A 136 11.74 -2.22 10.30
C LEU A 136 13.27 -2.27 10.38
N SER A 137 13.84 -2.05 11.57
CA SER A 137 15.29 -2.15 11.81
C SER A 137 15.86 -3.56 11.58
N GLU A 138 15.03 -4.60 11.68
CA GLU A 138 15.41 -5.99 11.42
C GLU A 138 15.37 -6.34 9.93
N TRP A 139 14.67 -5.52 9.14
CA TRP A 139 14.56 -5.71 7.70
C TRP A 139 15.78 -5.18 6.94
N ILE A 140 16.42 -4.10 7.42
CA ILE A 140 17.59 -3.45 6.82
C ILE A 140 18.85 -4.26 7.08
#